data_e8f6c272c8588ccb38e83dff2ab5387f
#
_entry.id   e8f6c272c8588ccb38e83dff2ab5387f
#
_cell.length_a   1.000
_cell.length_b   1.000
_cell.length_c   1.000
_cell.angle_alpha   90.00
_cell.angle_beta   90.00
_cell.angle_gamma   90.00
#
_symmetry.space_group_name_H-M   'P 1'
#
loop_
_entity.id
_entity.type
_entity.pdbx_description
1 polymer ?
#
loop_
_entity_poly.entity_id
_entity_poly.type
_entity_poly.pdbx_seq_one_letter_code
_entity_poly.pdbx_strand_id
1 'polypeptide(L)'
;MAKKKRRNQFTIKERLQAMEDFLVCYEKALGVLTPACQQAHVDRVTVWRWRKEYPEFDERCNEIEDVALDFAESKLYNLINTGDTAATIFYLKTKGRRRGYTEKIQHDVNQEQRGININVTNPEAAKVLQDILDKDKK
;
A
#
# COMPACT_ATOMS: atom_id res chain seq x y z
N MET A 1 27.61 -22.84 7.34
CA MET A 1 26.33 -22.12 7.52
C MET A 1 26.35 -21.37 8.83
N ALA A 2 26.34 -20.04 8.79
CA ALA A 2 26.28 -19.22 10.00
C ALA A 2 24.92 -19.42 10.68
N LYS A 3 24.89 -19.87 11.94
CA LYS A 3 23.66 -20.00 12.72
C LYS A 3 23.04 -18.60 12.90
N LYS A 4 21.79 -18.42 12.42
CA LYS A 4 21.00 -17.20 12.59
C LYS A 4 20.88 -16.89 14.08
N LYS A 5 21.55 -15.82 14.56
CA LYS A 5 21.49 -15.39 15.97
C LYS A 5 20.04 -15.03 16.33
N ARG A 6 19.55 -15.53 17.47
CA ARG A 6 18.21 -15.18 17.97
C ARG A 6 18.20 -13.71 18.44
N ARG A 7 17.03 -13.06 18.36
CA ARG A 7 16.75 -11.62 18.61
C ARG A 7 17.41 -11.02 19.86
N ASN A 8 17.59 -11.79 20.93
CA ASN A 8 18.17 -11.35 22.22
C ASN A 8 19.72 -11.49 22.30
N GLN A 9 20.39 -11.85 21.20
CA GLN A 9 21.82 -12.13 21.19
C GLN A 9 22.66 -11.01 20.55
N PHE A 10 22.01 -9.98 19.98
CA PHE A 10 22.72 -8.84 19.41
C PHE A 10 23.00 -7.78 20.48
N THR A 11 24.26 -7.41 20.63
CA THR A 11 24.64 -6.20 21.37
C THR A 11 24.10 -4.97 20.64
N ILE A 12 23.97 -3.83 21.31
CA ILE A 12 23.55 -2.56 20.70
C ILE A 12 24.42 -2.23 19.48
N LYS A 13 25.74 -2.41 19.60
CA LYS A 13 26.69 -2.15 18.52
C LYS A 13 26.47 -3.06 17.30
N GLU A 14 26.27 -4.36 17.52
CA GLU A 14 25.97 -5.30 16.42
C GLU A 14 24.63 -4.98 15.73
N ARG A 15 23.64 -4.50 16.49
CA ARG A 15 22.35 -4.09 15.92
C ARG A 15 22.49 -2.85 15.05
N LEU A 16 23.19 -1.83 15.50
CA LEU A 16 23.44 -0.62 14.72
C LEU A 16 24.21 -0.97 13.43
N GLN A 17 25.21 -1.84 13.52
CA GLN A 17 25.95 -2.29 12.34
C GLN A 17 25.01 -3.04 11.36
N ALA A 18 24.15 -3.93 11.85
CA ALA A 18 23.21 -4.66 11.01
C ALA A 18 22.17 -3.72 10.33
N MET A 19 21.80 -2.62 11.00
CA MET A 19 20.96 -1.57 10.41
C MET A 19 21.68 -0.84 9.27
N GLU A 20 22.94 -0.46 9.46
CA GLU A 20 23.75 0.18 8.41
C GLU A 20 23.96 -0.76 7.22
N ASP A 21 24.31 -2.02 7.47
CA ASP A 21 24.49 -3.03 6.42
C ASP A 21 23.19 -3.23 5.62
N PHE A 22 22.04 -3.23 6.31
CA PHE A 22 20.74 -3.29 5.66
C PHE A 22 20.47 -2.06 4.79
N LEU A 23 20.72 -0.84 5.27
CA LEU A 23 20.50 0.39 4.50
C LEU A 23 21.32 0.40 3.20
N VAL A 24 22.58 -0.04 3.25
CA VAL A 24 23.41 -0.18 2.04
C VAL A 24 22.82 -1.18 1.05
N CYS A 25 22.28 -2.30 1.53
CA CYS A 25 21.60 -3.28 0.67
C CYS A 25 20.26 -2.74 0.14
N TYR A 26 19.56 -1.93 0.94
CA TYR A 26 18.27 -1.35 0.59
C TYR A 26 18.40 -0.29 -0.51
N GLU A 27 19.43 0.55 -0.41
CA GLU A 27 19.79 1.51 -1.46
C GLU A 27 20.14 0.81 -2.78
N LYS A 28 21.00 -0.21 -2.75
CA LYS A 28 21.33 -1.03 -3.93
C LYS A 28 20.12 -1.72 -4.54
N ALA A 29 19.16 -2.09 -3.72
CA ALA A 29 17.91 -2.71 -4.15
C ALA A 29 16.84 -1.69 -4.56
N LEU A 30 17.16 -0.38 -4.65
CA LEU A 30 16.23 0.70 -4.98
C LEU A 30 14.96 0.66 -4.11
N GLY A 31 15.11 0.50 -2.80
CA GLY A 31 13.98 0.46 -1.87
C GLY A 31 13.15 -0.83 -1.90
N VAL A 32 13.60 -1.87 -2.62
CA VAL A 32 12.87 -3.15 -2.65
C VAL A 32 13.25 -4.01 -1.45
N LEU A 33 12.31 -4.17 -0.53
CA LEU A 33 12.54 -4.78 0.79
C LEU A 33 13.05 -6.23 0.74
N THR A 34 12.47 -7.06 -0.15
CA THR A 34 12.78 -8.49 -0.19
C THR A 34 14.24 -8.79 -0.55
N PRO A 35 14.78 -8.28 -1.67
CA PRO A 35 16.19 -8.51 -2.01
C PRO A 35 17.15 -7.86 -1.00
N ALA A 36 16.82 -6.70 -0.45
CA ALA A 36 17.64 -6.06 0.58
C ALA A 36 17.75 -6.92 1.85
N CYS A 37 16.63 -7.47 2.32
CA CYS A 37 16.60 -8.38 3.47
C CYS A 37 17.41 -9.66 3.23
N GLN A 38 17.35 -10.21 2.02
CA GLN A 38 18.12 -11.40 1.65
C GLN A 38 19.64 -11.12 1.65
N GLN A 39 20.06 -10.00 1.07
CA GLN A 39 21.47 -9.60 1.02
C GLN A 39 22.03 -9.24 2.39
N ALA A 40 21.27 -8.53 3.19
CA ALA A 40 21.65 -8.14 4.56
C ALA A 40 21.48 -9.27 5.60
N HIS A 41 20.93 -10.43 5.20
CA HIS A 41 20.63 -11.55 6.10
C HIS A 41 19.74 -11.18 7.30
N VAL A 42 18.78 -10.28 7.07
CA VAL A 42 17.84 -9.77 8.09
C VAL A 42 16.41 -10.17 7.72
N ASP A 43 15.58 -10.47 8.71
CA ASP A 43 14.18 -10.77 8.47
C ASP A 43 13.36 -9.47 8.29
N ARG A 44 12.36 -9.49 7.39
CA ARG A 44 11.43 -8.37 7.15
C ARG A 44 10.77 -7.87 8.44
N VAL A 45 10.40 -8.79 9.34
CA VAL A 45 9.82 -8.44 10.65
C VAL A 45 10.79 -7.66 11.53
N THR A 46 12.10 -7.97 11.43
CA THR A 46 13.14 -7.25 12.15
C THR A 46 13.29 -5.83 11.63
N VAL A 47 13.32 -5.65 10.30
CA VAL A 47 13.37 -4.32 9.67
C VAL A 47 12.15 -3.48 10.05
N TRP A 48 10.95 -4.05 9.95
CA TRP A 48 9.71 -3.36 10.34
C TRP A 48 9.72 -2.90 11.81
N ARG A 49 10.32 -3.70 12.70
CA ARG A 49 10.48 -3.33 14.10
C ARG A 49 11.48 -2.21 14.27
N TRP A 50 12.61 -2.27 13.56
CA TRP A 50 13.61 -1.21 13.58
C TRP A 50 13.03 0.12 13.12
N ARG A 51 12.24 0.14 12.05
CA ARG A 51 11.54 1.36 11.59
C ARG A 51 10.63 1.96 12.67
N LYS A 52 10.02 1.12 13.52
CA LYS A 52 9.18 1.60 14.64
C LYS A 52 9.98 2.05 15.87
N GLU A 53 11.07 1.35 16.18
CA GLU A 53 11.87 1.59 17.39
C GLU A 53 12.90 2.72 17.19
N TYR A 54 13.35 2.97 15.95
CA TYR A 54 14.41 3.93 15.60
C TYR A 54 13.94 4.90 14.51
N PRO A 55 13.46 6.10 14.89
CA PRO A 55 12.95 7.08 13.92
C PRO A 55 13.99 7.49 12.87
N GLU A 56 15.26 7.67 13.25
CA GLU A 56 16.34 8.00 12.32
C GLU A 56 16.57 6.92 11.25
N PHE A 57 16.40 5.65 11.63
CA PHE A 57 16.48 4.54 10.69
C PHE A 57 15.28 4.55 9.73
N ASP A 58 14.09 4.85 10.22
CA ASP A 58 12.89 4.96 9.39
C ASP A 58 13.00 6.12 8.40
N GLU A 59 13.52 7.27 8.83
CA GLU A 59 13.77 8.43 7.97
C GLU A 59 14.73 8.09 6.83
N ARG A 60 15.85 7.42 7.12
CA ARG A 60 16.80 6.97 6.08
C ARG A 60 16.17 5.94 5.13
N CYS A 61 15.31 5.06 5.61
CA CYS A 61 14.56 4.16 4.73
C CYS A 61 13.62 4.92 3.79
N ASN A 62 12.92 5.94 4.29
CA ASN A 62 12.04 6.78 3.50
C ASN A 62 12.82 7.57 2.45
N GLU A 63 13.99 8.14 2.79
CA GLU A 63 14.87 8.82 1.84
C GLU A 63 15.28 7.90 0.68
N ILE A 64 15.61 6.63 0.96
CA ILE A 64 15.94 5.64 -0.08
C ILE A 64 14.71 5.35 -0.97
N GLU A 65 13.53 5.24 -0.38
CA GLU A 65 12.28 5.04 -1.12
C GLU A 65 11.96 6.24 -2.03
N ASP A 66 12.19 7.47 -1.55
CA ASP A 66 12.00 8.70 -2.32
C ASP A 66 12.98 8.77 -3.50
N VAL A 67 14.25 8.46 -3.31
CA VAL A 67 15.25 8.37 -4.41
C VAL A 67 14.84 7.33 -5.45
N ALA A 68 14.29 6.19 -5.04
CA ALA A 68 13.78 5.18 -5.95
C ALA A 68 12.57 5.68 -6.76
N LEU A 69 11.70 6.46 -6.14
CA LEU A 69 10.57 7.11 -6.80
C LEU A 69 11.04 8.16 -7.82
N ASP A 70 11.99 9.02 -7.45
CA ASP A 70 12.60 10.00 -8.34
C ASP A 70 13.23 9.34 -9.58
N PHE A 71 13.89 8.19 -9.37
CA PHE A 71 14.42 7.40 -10.47
C PHE A 71 13.32 6.92 -11.42
N ALA A 72 12.21 6.39 -10.89
CA ALA A 72 11.07 5.95 -11.69
C ALA A 72 10.43 7.12 -12.44
N GLU A 73 10.26 8.28 -11.79
CA GLU A 73 9.77 9.51 -12.43
C GLU A 73 10.70 9.97 -13.56
N SER A 74 12.02 9.90 -13.36
CA SER A 74 12.99 10.25 -14.42
C SER A 74 12.85 9.37 -15.66
N LYS A 75 12.61 8.06 -15.48
CA LYS A 75 12.33 7.13 -16.57
C LYS A 75 11.02 7.45 -17.29
N LEU A 76 9.99 7.80 -16.54
CA LEU A 76 8.70 8.23 -17.09
C LEU A 76 8.88 9.49 -17.96
N TYR A 77 9.61 10.50 -17.50
CA TYR A 77 9.90 11.71 -18.29
C TYR A 77 10.68 11.38 -19.57
N ASN A 78 11.64 10.46 -19.52
CA ASN A 78 12.36 10.03 -20.70
C ASN A 78 11.43 9.38 -21.72
N LEU A 79 10.49 8.53 -21.30
CA LEU A 79 9.48 7.94 -22.18
C LEU A 79 8.57 9.00 -22.81
N ILE A 80 8.14 9.99 -22.03
CA ILE A 80 7.34 11.11 -22.54
C ILE A 80 8.13 11.90 -23.62
N ASN A 81 9.41 12.16 -23.38
CA ASN A 81 10.27 12.87 -24.33
C ASN A 81 10.49 12.08 -25.64
N THR A 82 10.45 10.76 -25.59
CA THR A 82 10.50 9.91 -26.80
C THR A 82 9.16 9.77 -27.52
N GLY A 83 8.12 10.40 -27.00
CA GLY A 83 6.77 10.41 -27.62
C GLY A 83 5.91 9.21 -27.26
N ASP A 84 6.20 8.51 -26.15
CA ASP A 84 5.34 7.43 -25.68
C ASP A 84 3.99 7.95 -25.20
N THR A 85 2.93 7.52 -25.90
CA THR A 85 1.56 7.97 -25.65
C THR A 85 1.03 7.45 -24.30
N ALA A 86 1.37 6.22 -23.92
CA ALA A 86 0.90 5.62 -22.67
C ALA A 86 1.52 6.34 -21.46
N ALA A 87 2.83 6.63 -21.52
CA ALA A 87 3.53 7.41 -20.50
C ALA A 87 2.94 8.82 -20.36
N THR A 88 2.65 9.48 -21.48
CA THR A 88 2.04 10.81 -21.50
C THR A 88 0.64 10.81 -20.87
N ILE A 89 -0.22 9.86 -21.24
CA ILE A 89 -1.56 9.71 -20.67
C ILE A 89 -1.47 9.41 -19.18
N PHE A 90 -0.58 8.50 -18.77
CA PHE A 90 -0.38 8.18 -17.36
C PHE A 90 0.02 9.41 -16.55
N TYR A 91 0.98 10.19 -17.03
CA TYR A 91 1.43 11.41 -16.37
C TYR A 91 0.29 12.44 -16.24
N LEU A 92 -0.48 12.67 -17.32
CA LEU A 92 -1.63 13.58 -17.27
C LEU A 92 -2.71 13.12 -16.28
N LYS A 93 -3.02 11.81 -16.25
CA LYS A 93 -4.01 11.24 -15.32
C LYS A 93 -3.57 11.34 -13.84
N THR A 94 -2.26 11.29 -13.56
CA THR A 94 -1.73 11.34 -12.19
C THR A 94 -1.43 12.76 -11.73
N LYS A 95 -0.52 13.45 -12.40
CA LYS A 95 -0.08 14.82 -12.02
C LYS A 95 -1.01 15.91 -12.56
N GLY A 96 -1.71 15.65 -13.67
CA GLY A 96 -2.60 16.61 -14.34
C GLY A 96 -4.00 16.70 -13.74
N ARG A 97 -4.32 15.99 -12.66
CA ARG A 97 -5.68 16.00 -12.04
C ARG A 97 -6.22 17.40 -11.75
N ARG A 98 -5.36 18.30 -11.28
CA ARG A 98 -5.73 19.70 -10.97
C ARG A 98 -6.15 20.48 -12.20
N ARG A 99 -5.75 20.04 -13.42
CA ARG A 99 -6.10 20.64 -14.72
C ARG A 99 -7.29 19.95 -15.38
N GLY A 100 -7.93 18.97 -14.70
CA GLY A 100 -9.10 18.27 -15.21
C GLY A 100 -8.82 16.97 -15.97
N TYR A 101 -7.57 16.52 -16.06
CA TYR A 101 -7.23 15.22 -16.66
C TYR A 101 -7.58 14.08 -15.71
N THR A 102 -8.87 13.79 -15.58
CA THR A 102 -9.39 12.70 -14.75
C THR A 102 -10.14 11.71 -15.61
N GLU A 103 -9.93 10.42 -15.38
CA GLU A 103 -10.78 9.39 -15.95
C GLU A 103 -12.10 9.37 -15.17
N LYS A 104 -13.19 9.80 -15.80
CA LYS A 104 -14.53 9.59 -15.25
C LYS A 104 -14.87 8.12 -15.45
N ILE A 105 -14.59 7.29 -14.47
CA ILE A 105 -15.16 5.95 -14.40
C ILE A 105 -16.64 6.17 -14.08
N GLN A 106 -17.50 6.18 -15.10
CA GLN A 106 -18.93 6.02 -14.90
C GLN A 106 -19.10 4.56 -14.46
N HIS A 107 -19.16 4.35 -13.16
CA HIS A 107 -19.82 3.16 -12.66
C HIS A 107 -21.30 3.35 -12.94
N ASP A 108 -21.78 2.81 -14.06
CA ASP A 108 -23.19 2.45 -14.18
C ASP A 108 -23.42 1.36 -13.13
N VAL A 109 -23.58 1.79 -11.90
CA VAL A 109 -24.22 0.97 -10.88
C VAL A 109 -25.69 0.96 -11.26
N ASN A 110 -26.06 0.08 -12.20
CA ASN A 110 -27.39 -0.45 -12.25
C ASN A 110 -27.58 -1.18 -10.90
N GLN A 111 -27.83 -0.42 -9.85
CA GLN A 111 -28.53 -0.93 -8.68
C GLN A 111 -29.93 -1.29 -9.17
N GLU A 112 -30.05 -2.46 -9.81
CA GLU A 112 -31.25 -3.21 -9.69
C GLU A 112 -31.45 -3.35 -8.16
N GLN A 113 -32.32 -2.50 -7.62
CA GLN A 113 -32.92 -2.76 -6.32
C GLN A 113 -33.63 -4.10 -6.48
N ARG A 114 -32.89 -5.18 -6.21
CA ARG A 114 -33.49 -6.48 -5.98
C ARG A 114 -34.26 -6.33 -4.69
N GLY A 115 -35.49 -5.82 -4.81
CA GLY A 115 -36.47 -5.86 -3.75
C GLY A 115 -36.57 -7.30 -3.31
N ILE A 116 -36.20 -7.59 -2.05
CA ILE A 116 -36.40 -8.90 -1.47
C ILE A 116 -37.94 -9.03 -1.35
N ASN A 117 -38.53 -9.75 -2.31
CA ASN A 117 -39.94 -10.13 -2.23
C ASN A 117 -40.08 -11.22 -1.16
N ILE A 118 -40.36 -10.81 0.03
CA ILE A 118 -40.68 -11.74 1.14
C ILE A 118 -42.15 -12.07 1.02
N ASN A 119 -42.49 -13.23 0.40
CA ASN A 119 -43.81 -13.77 0.41
C ASN A 119 -44.09 -14.38 1.80
N VAL A 120 -44.72 -13.61 2.66
CA VAL A 120 -45.15 -14.09 3.99
C VAL A 120 -46.50 -14.75 3.82
N THR A 121 -46.52 -16.09 3.76
CA THR A 121 -47.73 -16.90 3.66
C THR A 121 -48.46 -17.10 5.03
N ASN A 122 -47.78 -16.77 6.12
CA ASN A 122 -48.35 -16.86 7.48
C ASN A 122 -48.87 -15.49 7.94
N PRO A 123 -50.20 -15.33 8.24
CA PRO A 123 -50.76 -14.06 8.63
C PRO A 123 -50.23 -13.50 9.97
N GLU A 124 -49.75 -14.35 10.88
CA GLU A 124 -49.13 -13.90 12.13
C GLU A 124 -47.73 -13.30 11.89
N ALA A 125 -46.96 -13.90 10.99
CA ALA A 125 -45.63 -13.37 10.60
C ALA A 125 -45.76 -12.04 9.83
N ALA A 126 -46.82 -11.85 9.05
CA ALA A 126 -47.11 -10.59 8.38
C ALA A 126 -47.35 -9.43 9.34
N LYS A 127 -48.09 -9.66 10.45
CA LYS A 127 -48.28 -8.66 11.49
C LYS A 127 -47.00 -8.25 12.20
N VAL A 128 -46.13 -9.21 12.53
CA VAL A 128 -44.84 -8.93 13.19
C VAL A 128 -43.94 -8.09 12.28
N LEU A 129 -43.93 -8.37 10.97
CA LEU A 129 -43.17 -7.59 10.00
C LEU A 129 -43.71 -6.15 9.87
N GLN A 130 -45.02 -5.98 9.88
CA GLN A 130 -45.67 -4.67 9.83
C GLN A 130 -45.31 -3.84 11.06
N ASP A 131 -45.37 -4.43 12.27
CA ASP A 131 -45.00 -3.78 13.53
C ASP A 131 -43.53 -3.36 13.59
N ILE A 132 -42.63 -4.11 12.94
CA ILE A 132 -41.19 -3.76 12.84
C ILE A 132 -41.00 -2.58 11.90
N LEU A 133 -41.63 -2.61 10.73
CA LEU A 133 -41.53 -1.54 9.72
C LEU A 133 -42.10 -0.21 10.19
N ASP A 134 -43.13 -0.23 11.04
CA ASP A 134 -43.76 0.97 11.61
C ASP A 134 -42.94 1.56 12.77
N LYS A 135 -42.07 0.79 13.42
CA LYS A 135 -41.14 1.26 14.45
C LYS A 135 -39.93 1.99 13.89
N ASP A 136 -39.46 1.63 12.69
CA ASP A 136 -38.33 2.27 12.04
C ASP A 136 -38.68 3.61 11.35
N LYS A 137 -39.93 4.02 11.33
CA LYS A 137 -40.41 5.29 10.76
C LYS A 137 -40.57 6.43 11.78
N LYS A 138 -40.17 6.21 13.03
CA LYS A 138 -40.17 7.24 14.09
C LYS A 138 -38.73 7.63 14.44
#